data_d2de935a7829f9c6fbc2237c2443f168
#
_entry.id   d2de935a7829f9c6fbc2237c2443f168
#
_cell.length_a   1.000
_cell.length_b   1.000
_cell.length_c   1.000
_cell.angle_alpha   90.00
_cell.angle_beta   90.00
_cell.angle_gamma   90.00
#
_symmetry.space_group_name_H-M   'P 1'
#
loop_
_entity.id
_entity.type
_entity.pdbx_description
1 polymer ?
#
loop_
_entity_poly.entity_id
_entity_poly.type
_entity_poly.pdbx_seq_one_letter_code
_entity_poly.pdbx_strand_id
1 'polypeptide(L)' 'DSSGLSALLVGNRVVQEDGGIFVLAALQDHTMKLIKISQLDSVLNILPSVEEAVDAVFMHEIEQDMGKDSD' A
#
# COMPACT_ATOMS: atom_id res chain seq x y z
N ASP A 1 -13.17 -11.02 -7.57
CA ASP A 1 -13.92 -9.99 -8.28
C ASP A 1 -12.99 -8.83 -8.70
N SER A 2 -12.96 -8.57 -9.99
CA SER A 2 -12.07 -7.56 -10.56
C SER A 2 -12.43 -6.14 -10.12
N SER A 3 -13.68 -5.89 -9.73
CA SER A 3 -14.09 -4.56 -9.27
C SER A 3 -13.41 -4.21 -7.94
N GLY A 4 -13.17 -5.21 -7.08
CA GLY A 4 -12.45 -4.99 -5.84
C GLY A 4 -11.01 -4.58 -6.08
N LEU A 5 -10.34 -5.22 -7.04
CA LEU A 5 -8.97 -4.86 -7.39
C LEU A 5 -8.88 -3.47 -7.98
N SER A 6 -9.86 -3.09 -8.80
CA SER A 6 -9.91 -1.75 -9.37
C SER A 6 -10.02 -0.68 -8.29
N ALA A 7 -10.84 -0.93 -7.26
CA ALA A 7 -10.98 -0.01 -6.14
C ALA A 7 -9.67 0.16 -5.38
N LEU A 8 -8.92 -0.93 -5.20
CA LEU A 8 -7.62 -0.86 -4.54
C LEU A 8 -6.61 -0.02 -5.34
N LEU A 9 -6.62 -0.17 -6.65
CA LEU A 9 -5.72 0.60 -7.51
C LEU A 9 -6.04 2.09 -7.46
N VAL A 10 -7.32 2.43 -7.51
CA VAL A 10 -7.75 3.83 -7.44
C VAL A 10 -7.38 4.42 -6.07
N GLY A 11 -7.63 3.68 -4.99
CA GLY A 11 -7.27 4.13 -3.65
C GLY A 11 -5.78 4.39 -3.51
N ASN A 12 -4.96 3.48 -4.02
CA ASN A 12 -3.51 3.62 -3.98
C ASN A 12 -3.06 4.88 -4.73
N ARG A 13 -3.62 5.11 -5.90
CA ARG A 13 -3.28 6.27 -6.72
C ARG A 13 -3.62 7.59 -6.03
N VAL A 14 -4.82 7.68 -5.49
CA VAL A 14 -5.28 8.89 -4.82
C VAL A 14 -4.40 9.22 -3.62
N VAL A 15 -4.08 8.21 -2.81
CA VAL A 15 -3.24 8.40 -1.63
C VAL A 15 -1.83 8.83 -2.04
N GLN A 16 -1.27 8.22 -3.07
CA GLN A 16 0.08 8.57 -3.53
C GLN A 16 0.17 9.98 -4.09
N GLU A 17 -0.87 10.44 -4.77
CA GLU A 17 -0.92 11.80 -5.30
C GLU A 17 -0.88 12.85 -4.20
N ASP A 18 -1.39 12.51 -3.01
CA ASP A 18 -1.35 13.40 -1.85
C ASP A 18 -0.07 13.25 -1.02
N GLY A 19 0.87 12.44 -1.49
CA GLY A 19 2.12 12.21 -0.77
C GLY A 19 2.01 11.20 0.35
N GLY A 20 0.90 10.46 0.41
CA GLY A 20 0.70 9.44 1.43
C GLY A 20 1.18 8.07 1.01
N ILE A 21 0.87 7.08 1.83
CA ILE A 21 1.19 5.68 1.53
C ILE A 21 -0.06 4.83 1.72
N PHE A 22 -0.24 3.87 0.82
CA PHE A 22 -1.35 2.93 0.86
C PHE A 22 -0.76 1.53 1.03
N VAL A 23 -1.14 0.84 2.10
CA VAL A 23 -0.58 -0.48 2.44
C VAL A 23 -1.69 -1.50 2.64
N LEU A 24 -1.51 -2.68 2.06
CA LEU A 24 -2.42 -3.81 2.27
C LEU A 24 -1.73 -4.83 3.17
N ALA A 25 -2.47 -5.40 4.10
CA ALA A 25 -1.90 -6.35 5.05
C ALA A 25 -2.83 -7.53 5.32
N ALA A 26 -2.23 -8.66 5.67
CA ALA A 26 -2.96 -9.85 6.11
C ALA A 26 -4.03 -10.30 5.14
N LEU A 27 -3.73 -10.26 3.84
CA LEU A 27 -4.68 -10.66 2.80
C LEU A 27 -4.90 -12.16 2.83
N GLN A 28 -6.13 -12.57 2.47
CA GLN A 28 -6.45 -13.98 2.29
C GLN A 28 -5.70 -14.54 1.09
N ASP A 29 -5.44 -15.86 1.14
CA ASP A 29 -4.68 -16.52 0.07
C ASP A 29 -5.31 -16.31 -1.31
N HIS A 30 -6.62 -16.37 -1.38
CA HIS A 30 -7.33 -16.18 -2.65
C HIS A 30 -7.08 -14.78 -3.24
N THR A 31 -7.18 -13.76 -2.39
CA THR A 31 -6.94 -12.39 -2.81
C THR A 31 -5.49 -12.18 -3.24
N MET A 32 -4.56 -12.75 -2.50
CA MET A 32 -3.14 -12.67 -2.83
C MET A 32 -2.83 -13.30 -4.18
N LYS A 33 -3.47 -14.44 -4.48
CA LYS A 33 -3.30 -15.09 -5.78
C LYS A 33 -3.79 -14.20 -6.93
N LEU A 34 -4.94 -13.56 -6.75
CA LEU A 34 -5.47 -12.67 -7.77
C LEU A 34 -4.53 -11.49 -8.02
N ILE A 35 -3.96 -10.94 -6.96
CA ILE A 35 -3.03 -9.82 -7.06
C ILE A 35 -1.77 -10.24 -7.81
N LYS A 36 -1.23 -11.42 -7.51
CA LYS A 36 -0.03 -11.92 -8.16
C LYS A 36 -0.27 -12.22 -9.64
N ILE A 37 -1.40 -12.84 -9.96
CA ILE A 37 -1.75 -13.15 -11.36
C ILE A 37 -1.89 -11.88 -12.17
N SER A 38 -2.43 -10.83 -11.57
CA SER A 38 -2.62 -9.53 -12.22
C SER A 38 -1.35 -8.67 -12.20
N GLN A 39 -0.27 -9.14 -11.58
CA GLN A 39 1.00 -8.42 -11.43
C GLN A 39 0.85 -7.10 -10.67
N LEU A 40 -0.19 -6.97 -9.88
CA LEU A 40 -0.44 -5.76 -9.08
C LEU A 40 0.45 -5.69 -7.85
N ASP A 41 1.09 -6.80 -7.48
CA ASP A 41 2.04 -6.83 -6.37
C ASP A 41 3.25 -5.93 -6.62
N SER A 42 3.53 -5.58 -7.88
CA SER A 42 4.60 -4.63 -8.20
C SER A 42 4.18 -3.19 -8.00
N VAL A 43 2.89 -2.91 -7.93
CA VAL A 43 2.35 -1.55 -7.78
C VAL A 43 1.88 -1.30 -6.35
N LEU A 44 1.32 -2.32 -5.70
CA LEU A 44 0.75 -2.21 -4.37
C LEU A 44 1.76 -2.59 -3.29
N ASN A 45 1.70 -1.92 -2.15
CA ASN A 45 2.50 -2.27 -0.99
C ASN A 45 1.75 -3.32 -0.17
N ILE A 46 2.22 -4.55 -0.21
CA ILE A 46 1.56 -5.67 0.44
C ILE A 46 2.48 -6.26 1.49
N LEU A 47 1.98 -6.36 2.73
CA LEU A 47 2.75 -6.87 3.84
C LEU A 47 2.01 -8.04 4.51
N PRO A 48 2.75 -8.99 5.09
CA PRO A 48 2.13 -10.20 5.63
C PRO A 48 1.31 -9.98 6.90
N SER A 49 1.53 -8.91 7.63
CA SER A 49 0.82 -8.68 8.88
C SER A 49 0.44 -7.22 9.05
N VAL A 50 -0.60 -6.99 9.86
CA VAL A 50 -1.05 -5.64 10.21
C VAL A 50 0.06 -4.88 10.94
N GLU A 51 0.81 -5.57 11.79
CA GLU A 51 1.89 -4.98 12.55
C GLU A 51 2.97 -4.38 11.65
N GLU A 52 3.36 -5.12 10.62
CA GLU A 52 4.33 -4.62 9.64
C GLU A 52 3.77 -3.47 8.82
N ALA A 53 2.47 -3.50 8.53
CA ALA A 53 1.82 -2.41 7.80
C ALA A 53 1.83 -1.12 8.61
N VAL A 54 1.55 -1.21 9.90
CA VAL A 54 1.58 -0.05 10.79
C VAL A 54 2.99 0.53 10.85
N ASP A 55 4.00 -0.34 10.97
CA ASP A 55 5.39 0.10 10.97
C ASP A 55 5.77 0.81 9.68
N ALA A 56 5.31 0.30 8.54
CA ALA A 56 5.61 0.90 7.25
C ALA A 56 5.00 2.31 7.13
N VAL A 57 3.77 2.48 7.60
CA VAL A 57 3.10 3.78 7.57
C VAL A 57 3.81 4.75 8.51
N PHE A 58 4.19 4.29 9.68
CA PHE A 58 4.92 5.11 10.66
C PHE A 58 6.25 5.59 10.09
N MET A 59 7.00 4.71 9.47
CA MET A 59 8.29 5.06 8.86
C MET A 59 8.12 6.05 7.72
N HIS A 60 7.06 5.89 6.93
CA HIS A 60 6.76 6.83 5.85
C HIS A 60 6.51 8.24 6.40
N GLU A 61 5.77 8.35 7.49
CA GLU A 61 5.49 9.64 8.12
C GLU A 61 6.77 10.29 8.65
N ILE A 62 7.65 9.50 9.23
CA ILE A 62 8.94 10.00 9.72
C ILE A 62 9.77 10.55 8.55
N GLU A 63 9.82 9.83 7.45
CA GLU A 63 10.56 10.27 6.27
C GLU A 63 10.00 11.55 5.69
N GLN A 64 8.68 11.69 5.69
CA GLN A 64 8.02 12.92 5.22
C GLN A 64 8.40 14.12 6.10
N ASP A 65 8.40 13.93 7.41
CA ASP A 65 8.75 14.98 8.34
C ASP A 65 10.22 15.39 8.20
N MET A 66 11.11 14.42 8.03
CA MET A 66 12.54 14.69 7.83
C MET A 66 12.79 15.40 6.52
N GLY A 67 12.04 15.06 5.48
CA GLY A 67 12.12 15.74 4.21
C GLY A 67 11.73 17.21 4.29
N LYS A 68 10.72 17.51 5.11
CA LYS A 68 10.30 18.90 5.33
C LYS A 68 11.34 19.70 6.07
N ASP A 69 12.01 19.07 7.03
CA ASP A 69 13.02 19.75 7.87
C ASP A 69 14.31 20.03 7.11
N SER A 70 14.57 19.30 6.04
CA SER A 70 15.81 19.44 5.29
C SER A 70 15.79 20.63 4.32
N ASP A 71 14.68 21.31 4.24
CA ASP A 71 14.59 22.54 3.47
C ASP A 71 15.15 23.72 4.30
#